data_0a3fb26328ade4b698e154805d69e002
#
_entry.id   0a3fb26328ade4b698e154805d69e002
#
_cell.length_a   1.000
_cell.length_b   1.000
_cell.length_c   1.000
_cell.angle_alpha   90.00
_cell.angle_beta   90.00
_cell.angle_gamma   90.00
#
_symmetry.space_group_name_H-M   'P 1'
#
loop_
_entity.id
_entity.type
_entity.pdbx_description
1 polymer ?
#
loop_
_entity_poly.entity_id
_entity_poly.type
_entity_poly.pdbx_seq_one_letter_code
_entity_poly.pdbx_strand_id
1 'polypeptide(L)'
;MLRQIAIADAYGAGFEFSSQEKIDNHNDLTRYMAHDLTGSCGKYTDDTQMNIALAELIASGESWTPETVANHFVDTFNRDPRGGYSKRFRAVLDECSSGQDLLKSIKPESTRNGAAMRSPVIAYLGNEEAIRSHCELQASVTHNTPIATQSSQAVALAAYFGLSQTGTVAEIPSFLKSHGVNIWNYEWQGESTVQAYDACSAALTCLLNCRQLSSLIIECVALGGDTDTVAAIAVGIAACYTEYEKDIPEKLLDSLDEVTYGVAFLDDLNNQLHTSLTSNQAQD
;
A
#
# COMPACT_ATOMS: atom_id res chain seq x y z
N MET A 1 -10.85 3.14 -0.59
CA MET A 1 -9.39 2.97 -0.44
C MET A 1 -8.85 1.87 -1.38
N LEU A 2 -9.21 0.60 -1.22
CA LEU A 2 -8.59 -0.52 -1.97
C LEU A 2 -8.61 -0.35 -3.49
N ARG A 3 -9.75 0.07 -4.05
CA ARG A 3 -9.87 0.36 -5.49
C ARG A 3 -8.89 1.45 -5.97
N GLN A 4 -8.72 2.51 -5.20
CA GLN A 4 -7.79 3.59 -5.53
C GLN A 4 -6.34 3.12 -5.45
N ILE A 5 -5.99 2.31 -4.45
CA ILE A 5 -4.68 1.66 -4.36
C ILE A 5 -4.42 0.83 -5.61
N ALA A 6 -5.36 -0.04 -5.99
CA ALA A 6 -5.19 -0.95 -7.14
C ALA A 6 -4.97 -0.21 -8.47
N ILE A 7 -5.64 0.94 -8.68
CA ILE A 7 -5.45 1.75 -9.88
C ILE A 7 -4.09 2.44 -9.84
N ALA A 8 -3.69 2.99 -8.68
CA ALA A 8 -2.43 3.70 -8.53
C ALA A 8 -1.23 2.74 -8.67
N ASP A 9 -1.30 1.56 -8.06
CA ASP A 9 -0.37 0.46 -8.22
C ASP A 9 -0.27 0.02 -9.68
N ALA A 10 -1.38 -0.38 -10.30
CA ALA A 10 -1.39 -0.83 -11.71
C ALA A 10 -0.88 0.25 -12.68
N TYR A 11 -1.14 1.53 -12.38
CA TYR A 11 -0.65 2.64 -13.19
C TYR A 11 0.85 2.85 -12.97
N GLY A 12 1.30 2.91 -11.72
CA GLY A 12 2.70 3.04 -11.35
C GLY A 12 3.56 1.89 -11.89
N ALA A 13 3.06 0.64 -11.82
CA ALA A 13 3.76 -0.54 -12.33
C ALA A 13 4.15 -0.44 -13.80
N GLY A 14 3.37 0.29 -14.62
CA GLY A 14 3.73 0.56 -16.00
C GLY A 14 4.97 1.43 -16.18
N PHE A 15 5.41 2.12 -15.13
CA PHE A 15 6.55 3.06 -15.13
C PHE A 15 7.67 2.63 -14.16
N GLU A 16 7.49 1.53 -13.44
CA GLU A 16 8.46 1.02 -12.47
C GLU A 16 9.83 0.84 -13.11
N PHE A 17 10.85 1.53 -12.59
CA PHE A 17 12.22 1.59 -13.11
C PHE A 17 12.33 1.87 -14.62
N SER A 18 11.35 2.56 -15.18
CA SER A 18 11.35 2.97 -16.59
C SER A 18 12.25 4.19 -16.81
N SER A 19 12.57 4.47 -18.08
CA SER A 19 13.31 5.67 -18.45
C SER A 19 12.50 6.95 -18.21
N GLN A 20 13.19 8.05 -17.89
CA GLN A 20 12.54 9.37 -17.76
C GLN A 20 11.79 9.76 -19.05
N GLU A 21 12.33 9.41 -20.22
CA GLU A 21 11.67 9.65 -21.52
C GLU A 21 10.27 9.01 -21.59
N LYS A 22 10.12 7.77 -21.08
CA LYS A 22 8.81 7.09 -21.03
C LYS A 22 7.86 7.81 -20.10
N ILE A 23 8.35 8.21 -18.92
CA ILE A 23 7.55 8.95 -17.94
C ILE A 23 7.09 10.29 -18.53
N ASP A 24 7.99 11.08 -19.08
CA ASP A 24 7.70 12.40 -19.65
C ASP A 24 6.67 12.35 -20.79
N ASN A 25 6.68 11.28 -21.58
CA ASN A 25 5.81 11.13 -22.74
C ASN A 25 4.45 10.48 -22.44
N HIS A 26 4.29 9.76 -21.33
CA HIS A 26 3.12 8.90 -21.13
C HIS A 26 2.47 8.98 -19.75
N ASN A 27 3.02 9.74 -18.81
CA ASN A 27 2.46 9.90 -17.46
C ASN A 27 1.34 10.95 -17.45
N ASP A 28 0.22 10.64 -18.10
CA ASP A 28 -0.91 11.55 -18.34
C ASP A 28 -2.29 10.98 -17.93
N LEU A 29 -2.30 9.81 -17.28
CA LEU A 29 -3.49 9.05 -16.88
C LEU A 29 -4.44 8.69 -18.04
N THR A 30 -3.97 8.73 -19.28
CA THR A 30 -4.83 8.39 -20.44
C THR A 30 -5.04 6.90 -20.60
N ARG A 31 -4.10 6.07 -20.16
CA ARG A 31 -4.11 4.61 -20.22
C ARG A 31 -3.05 4.01 -19.30
N TYR A 32 -3.16 2.74 -19.00
CA TYR A 32 -2.06 1.96 -18.43
C TYR A 32 -0.95 1.75 -19.47
N MET A 33 0.29 1.76 -18.99
CA MET A 33 1.46 1.42 -19.79
C MET A 33 1.92 0.00 -19.46
N ALA A 34 2.52 -0.68 -20.45
CA ALA A 34 3.13 -1.97 -20.18
C ALA A 34 4.43 -1.80 -19.39
N HIS A 35 4.64 -2.65 -18.38
CA HIS A 35 5.90 -2.74 -17.65
C HIS A 35 7.03 -3.21 -18.59
N ASP A 36 8.18 -2.52 -18.59
CA ASP A 36 9.25 -2.72 -19.57
C ASP A 36 9.88 -4.12 -19.55
N LEU A 37 9.94 -4.76 -18.38
CA LEU A 37 10.54 -6.10 -18.24
C LEU A 37 9.53 -7.24 -18.37
N THR A 38 8.31 -7.07 -17.87
CA THR A 38 7.31 -8.17 -17.78
C THR A 38 6.26 -8.11 -18.87
N GLY A 39 6.05 -6.94 -19.48
CA GLY A 39 4.95 -6.69 -20.41
C GLY A 39 3.57 -6.62 -19.75
N SER A 40 3.48 -6.72 -18.43
CA SER A 40 2.22 -6.58 -17.68
C SER A 40 1.64 -5.17 -17.88
N CYS A 41 0.33 -5.06 -18.09
CA CYS A 41 -0.34 -3.81 -18.35
C CYS A 41 -1.72 -3.79 -17.68
N GLY A 42 -2.01 -2.74 -16.91
CA GLY A 42 -3.32 -2.57 -16.25
C GLY A 42 -3.63 -3.59 -15.17
N LYS A 43 -2.62 -4.27 -14.65
CA LYS A 43 -2.75 -5.24 -13.55
C LYS A 43 -2.06 -4.68 -12.31
N TYR A 44 -2.75 -4.70 -11.19
CA TYR A 44 -2.12 -4.39 -9.93
C TYR A 44 -1.13 -5.50 -9.51
N THR A 45 -0.18 -5.16 -8.66
CA THR A 45 0.96 -5.99 -8.26
C THR A 45 0.80 -6.55 -6.83
N ASP A 46 1.91 -6.93 -6.20
CA ASP A 46 1.96 -7.33 -4.80
C ASP A 46 1.58 -6.19 -3.85
N ASP A 47 1.75 -4.93 -4.23
CA ASP A 47 1.31 -3.78 -3.43
C ASP A 47 -0.17 -3.88 -3.07
N THR A 48 -1.03 -4.04 -4.05
CA THR A 48 -2.47 -4.22 -3.82
C THR A 48 -2.78 -5.58 -3.23
N GLN A 49 -2.14 -6.65 -3.72
CA GLN A 49 -2.40 -8.01 -3.24
C GLN A 49 -2.14 -8.16 -1.74
N MET A 50 -1.07 -7.57 -1.22
CA MET A 50 -0.75 -7.61 0.21
C MET A 50 -1.68 -6.72 1.03
N ASN A 51 -2.21 -5.61 0.47
CA ASN A 51 -3.31 -4.86 1.09
C ASN A 51 -4.58 -5.70 1.19
N ILE A 52 -4.93 -6.48 0.15
CA ILE A 52 -6.07 -7.41 0.17
C ILE A 52 -5.89 -8.43 1.29
N ALA A 53 -4.72 -9.05 1.42
CA ALA A 53 -4.46 -10.05 2.46
C ALA A 53 -4.72 -9.51 3.87
N LEU A 54 -4.24 -8.30 4.18
CA LEU A 54 -4.48 -7.67 5.48
C LEU A 54 -5.92 -7.17 5.64
N ALA A 55 -6.55 -6.69 4.56
CA ALA A 55 -7.95 -6.28 4.57
C ALA A 55 -8.89 -7.44 4.89
N GLU A 56 -8.64 -8.61 4.29
CA GLU A 56 -9.39 -9.83 4.59
C GLU A 56 -9.19 -10.29 6.03
N LEU A 57 -7.97 -10.21 6.56
CA LEU A 57 -7.71 -10.51 7.97
C LEU A 57 -8.48 -9.56 8.91
N ILE A 58 -8.53 -8.25 8.59
CA ILE A 58 -9.32 -7.30 9.37
C ILE A 58 -10.82 -7.63 9.27
N ALA A 59 -11.31 -7.89 8.07
CA ALA A 59 -12.73 -8.18 7.83
C ALA A 59 -13.19 -9.50 8.46
N SER A 60 -12.31 -10.50 8.55
CA SER A 60 -12.63 -11.80 9.17
C SER A 60 -12.82 -11.71 10.68
N GLY A 61 -12.24 -10.71 11.34
CA GLY A 61 -12.22 -10.61 12.80
C GLY A 61 -11.36 -11.68 13.49
N GLU A 62 -10.53 -12.40 12.74
CA GLU A 62 -9.58 -13.35 13.31
C GLU A 62 -8.54 -12.66 14.20
N SER A 63 -8.08 -13.39 15.22
CA SER A 63 -6.99 -12.87 16.07
C SER A 63 -5.69 -12.77 15.30
N TRP A 64 -5.03 -11.62 15.39
CA TRP A 64 -3.74 -11.40 14.75
C TRP A 64 -2.63 -12.12 15.49
N THR A 65 -2.01 -13.05 14.81
CA THR A 65 -0.79 -13.75 15.20
C THR A 65 0.16 -13.77 13.99
N PRO A 66 1.46 -14.00 14.19
CA PRO A 66 2.37 -14.18 13.03
C PRO A 66 1.88 -15.24 12.05
N GLU A 67 1.25 -16.33 12.57
CA GLU A 67 0.74 -17.42 11.75
C GLU A 67 -0.50 -17.00 10.94
N THR A 68 -1.49 -16.32 11.54
CA THR A 68 -2.67 -15.85 10.81
C THR A 68 -2.31 -14.83 9.73
N VAL A 69 -1.42 -13.86 10.03
CA VAL A 69 -0.90 -12.92 9.02
C VAL A 69 -0.19 -13.66 7.89
N ALA A 70 0.68 -14.62 8.21
CA ALA A 70 1.40 -15.40 7.22
C ALA A 70 0.45 -16.27 6.37
N ASN A 71 -0.61 -16.85 6.96
CA ASN A 71 -1.63 -17.60 6.23
C ASN A 71 -2.32 -16.70 5.20
N HIS A 72 -2.80 -15.51 5.59
CA HIS A 72 -3.43 -14.58 4.66
C HIS A 72 -2.49 -14.17 3.51
N PHE A 73 -1.18 -14.02 3.76
CA PHE A 73 -0.22 -13.73 2.69
C PHE A 73 -0.09 -14.89 1.72
N VAL A 74 0.04 -16.13 2.22
CA VAL A 74 0.19 -17.33 1.39
C VAL A 74 -1.11 -17.63 0.62
N ASP A 75 -2.26 -17.57 1.28
CA ASP A 75 -3.56 -17.87 0.66
C ASP A 75 -3.90 -16.88 -0.45
N THR A 76 -3.68 -15.58 -0.19
CA THR A 76 -3.93 -14.53 -1.19
C THR A 76 -3.00 -14.65 -2.39
N PHE A 77 -1.72 -15.00 -2.16
CA PHE A 77 -0.79 -15.28 -3.24
C PHE A 77 -1.17 -16.53 -4.03
N ASN A 78 -1.44 -17.66 -3.36
CA ASN A 78 -1.68 -18.94 -4.02
C ASN A 78 -2.95 -18.95 -4.87
N ARG A 79 -4.00 -18.24 -4.44
CA ARG A 79 -5.25 -18.16 -5.21
C ARG A 79 -5.15 -17.30 -6.49
N ASP A 80 -4.21 -16.33 -6.52
CA ASP A 80 -4.06 -15.40 -7.63
C ASP A 80 -2.63 -14.82 -7.68
N PRO A 81 -1.62 -15.59 -8.12
CA PRO A 81 -0.23 -15.14 -8.10
C PRO A 81 0.01 -13.88 -8.93
N ARG A 82 0.48 -12.80 -8.28
CA ARG A 82 0.77 -11.49 -8.90
C ARG A 82 2.25 -11.28 -9.18
N GLY A 83 2.54 -10.29 -10.04
CA GLY A 83 3.88 -9.71 -10.22
C GLY A 83 4.27 -8.78 -9.09
N GLY A 84 5.48 -8.16 -9.18
CA GLY A 84 5.97 -7.18 -8.23
C GLY A 84 6.87 -7.76 -7.14
N TYR A 85 6.51 -8.90 -6.59
CA TYR A 85 7.30 -9.55 -5.53
C TYR A 85 8.80 -9.65 -5.84
N SER A 86 9.64 -9.29 -4.88
CA SER A 86 11.08 -9.54 -5.01
C SER A 86 11.35 -11.01 -5.33
N LYS A 87 12.33 -11.28 -6.20
CA LYS A 87 12.67 -12.66 -6.63
C LYS A 87 12.82 -13.63 -5.47
N ARG A 88 13.43 -13.18 -4.36
CA ARG A 88 13.64 -14.01 -3.17
C ARG A 88 12.33 -14.32 -2.46
N PHE A 89 11.45 -13.34 -2.26
CA PHE A 89 10.18 -13.54 -1.57
C PHE A 89 9.22 -14.36 -2.44
N ARG A 90 9.19 -14.10 -3.74
CA ARG A 90 8.44 -14.90 -4.71
C ARG A 90 8.82 -16.38 -4.65
N ALA A 91 10.11 -16.69 -4.66
CA ALA A 91 10.58 -18.09 -4.57
C ALA A 91 10.17 -18.77 -3.24
N VAL A 92 10.08 -18.02 -2.15
CA VAL A 92 9.57 -18.56 -0.89
C VAL A 92 8.06 -18.82 -0.98
N LEU A 93 7.28 -17.86 -1.50
CA LEU A 93 5.83 -18.01 -1.64
C LEU A 93 5.44 -19.17 -2.58
N ASP A 94 6.16 -19.34 -3.69
CA ASP A 94 5.91 -20.43 -4.66
C ASP A 94 6.05 -21.83 -4.03
N GLU A 95 6.78 -21.97 -2.92
CA GLU A 95 6.98 -23.23 -2.18
C GLU A 95 6.08 -23.37 -0.94
N CYS A 96 5.36 -22.30 -0.54
CA CYS A 96 4.54 -22.29 0.66
C CYS A 96 3.10 -22.75 0.36
N SER A 97 2.57 -23.65 1.20
CA SER A 97 1.16 -24.03 1.23
C SER A 97 0.43 -23.53 2.48
N SER A 98 1.16 -22.96 3.44
CA SER A 98 0.63 -22.46 4.71
C SER A 98 1.49 -21.31 5.27
N GLY A 99 0.92 -20.52 6.19
CA GLY A 99 1.68 -19.52 6.92
C GLY A 99 2.84 -20.10 7.74
N GLN A 100 2.70 -21.33 8.24
CA GLN A 100 3.80 -22.00 8.93
C GLN A 100 4.98 -22.30 8.01
N ASP A 101 4.73 -22.65 6.74
CA ASP A 101 5.79 -22.85 5.75
C ASP A 101 6.51 -21.53 5.48
N LEU A 102 5.75 -20.44 5.33
CA LEU A 102 6.30 -19.10 5.18
C LEU A 102 7.18 -18.72 6.37
N LEU A 103 6.69 -18.84 7.59
CA LEU A 103 7.43 -18.50 8.80
C LEU A 103 8.72 -19.31 9.00
N LYS A 104 8.76 -20.55 8.52
CA LYS A 104 9.98 -21.39 8.55
C LYS A 104 10.99 -21.02 7.49
N SER A 105 10.53 -20.56 6.33
CA SER A 105 11.37 -20.35 5.13
C SER A 105 11.86 -18.91 4.99
N ILE A 106 11.11 -17.93 5.52
CA ILE A 106 11.45 -16.51 5.41
C ILE A 106 12.60 -16.11 6.34
N LYS A 107 13.45 -15.20 5.86
CA LYS A 107 14.39 -14.44 6.71
C LYS A 107 13.90 -13.01 6.77
N PRO A 108 13.28 -12.59 7.88
CA PRO A 108 12.55 -11.33 7.95
C PRO A 108 13.46 -10.12 8.27
N GLU A 109 14.62 -10.03 7.62
CA GLU A 109 15.64 -8.99 7.87
C GLU A 109 15.60 -7.86 6.82
N SER A 110 14.52 -7.78 6.03
CA SER A 110 14.40 -6.81 4.95
C SER A 110 14.19 -5.39 5.47
N THR A 111 14.89 -4.43 4.87
CA THR A 111 14.69 -2.98 5.08
C THR A 111 13.88 -2.35 3.94
N ARG A 112 13.34 -3.17 3.02
CA ARG A 112 12.53 -2.73 1.89
C ARG A 112 11.12 -2.31 2.32
N ASN A 113 10.40 -1.72 1.40
CA ASN A 113 9.11 -1.09 1.61
C ASN A 113 7.90 -2.05 1.75
N GLY A 114 8.08 -3.37 1.62
CA GLY A 114 6.99 -4.33 1.63
C GLY A 114 6.10 -4.30 2.89
N ALA A 115 6.62 -3.87 4.05
CA ALA A 115 5.78 -3.66 5.23
C ALA A 115 4.96 -2.37 5.15
N ALA A 116 5.50 -1.31 4.51
CA ALA A 116 4.84 -0.02 4.35
C ALA A 116 3.72 -0.08 3.29
N MET A 117 3.99 -0.67 2.12
CA MET A 117 3.09 -0.69 0.97
C MET A 117 1.71 -1.28 1.29
N ARG A 118 1.65 -2.25 2.20
CA ARG A 118 0.41 -2.96 2.60
C ARG A 118 -0.25 -2.41 3.86
N SER A 119 0.27 -1.31 4.43
CA SER A 119 -0.18 -0.77 5.72
C SER A 119 -1.38 0.18 5.67
N PRO A 120 -1.76 0.82 4.56
CA PRO A 120 -2.89 1.76 4.56
C PRO A 120 -4.18 1.16 5.14
N VAL A 121 -4.48 -0.10 4.86
CA VAL A 121 -5.70 -0.79 5.33
C VAL A 121 -5.73 -1.02 6.84
N ILE A 122 -4.56 -1.02 7.52
CA ILE A 122 -4.48 -1.21 8.98
C ILE A 122 -5.16 -0.04 9.72
N ALA A 123 -5.30 1.11 9.09
CA ALA A 123 -6.06 2.25 9.60
C ALA A 123 -7.50 1.88 10.02
N TYR A 124 -8.10 0.87 9.38
CA TYR A 124 -9.46 0.41 9.68
C TYR A 124 -9.60 -0.33 11.03
N LEU A 125 -8.52 -0.59 11.73
CA LEU A 125 -8.60 -1.05 13.14
C LEU A 125 -9.18 0.03 14.06
N GLY A 126 -9.15 1.32 13.65
CA GLY A 126 -9.87 2.42 14.30
C GLY A 126 -9.30 2.90 15.64
N ASN A 127 -8.16 2.35 16.06
CA ASN A 127 -7.52 2.65 17.35
C ASN A 127 -6.01 2.71 17.17
N GLU A 128 -5.34 3.76 17.66
CA GLU A 128 -3.92 4.01 17.43
C GLU A 128 -3.01 2.93 18.05
N GLU A 129 -3.34 2.42 19.24
CA GLU A 129 -2.57 1.37 19.89
C GLU A 129 -2.66 0.06 19.12
N ALA A 130 -3.88 -0.31 18.67
CA ALA A 130 -4.11 -1.46 17.80
C ALA A 130 -3.35 -1.31 16.46
N ILE A 131 -3.43 -0.15 15.82
CA ILE A 131 -2.72 0.14 14.58
C ILE A 131 -1.22 -0.07 14.76
N ARG A 132 -0.61 0.49 15.79
CA ARG A 132 0.82 0.37 16.05
C ARG A 132 1.27 -1.07 16.29
N SER A 133 0.54 -1.79 17.16
CA SER A 133 0.86 -3.20 17.47
C SER A 133 0.69 -4.12 16.26
N HIS A 134 -0.34 -3.92 15.45
CA HIS A 134 -0.58 -4.75 14.25
C HIS A 134 0.36 -4.39 13.10
N CYS A 135 0.79 -3.12 12.99
CA CYS A 135 1.87 -2.73 12.07
C CYS A 135 3.19 -3.45 12.42
N GLU A 136 3.57 -3.48 13.70
CA GLU A 136 4.74 -4.21 14.17
C GLU A 136 4.61 -5.71 13.88
N LEU A 137 3.47 -6.31 14.20
CA LEU A 137 3.22 -7.72 14.01
C LEU A 137 3.31 -8.11 12.52
N GLN A 138 2.59 -7.44 11.63
CA GLN A 138 2.63 -7.77 10.20
C GLN A 138 4.01 -7.52 9.58
N ALA A 139 4.72 -6.48 10.03
CA ALA A 139 6.09 -6.23 9.58
C ALA A 139 7.01 -7.36 10.01
N SER A 140 6.88 -7.86 11.26
CA SER A 140 7.74 -8.90 11.82
C SER A 140 7.74 -10.20 11.02
N VAL A 141 6.67 -10.50 10.28
CA VAL A 141 6.55 -11.71 9.46
C VAL A 141 7.57 -11.74 8.32
N THR A 142 7.82 -10.60 7.68
CA THR A 142 8.67 -10.52 6.47
C THR A 142 9.78 -9.47 6.55
N HIS A 143 9.65 -8.46 7.42
CA HIS A 143 10.49 -7.27 7.51
C HIS A 143 10.71 -6.87 8.98
N ASN A 144 11.24 -7.76 9.77
CA ASN A 144 11.47 -7.54 11.22
C ASN A 144 12.67 -6.60 11.47
N THR A 145 12.54 -5.35 11.03
CA THR A 145 13.54 -4.30 11.18
C THR A 145 12.91 -3.00 11.69
N PRO A 146 13.65 -2.17 12.46
CA PRO A 146 13.09 -0.91 12.97
C PRO A 146 12.53 0.00 11.88
N ILE A 147 13.21 0.09 10.73
CA ILE A 147 12.76 0.95 9.62
C ILE A 147 11.45 0.42 9.00
N ALA A 148 11.29 -0.88 8.86
CA ALA A 148 10.08 -1.47 8.30
C ALA A 148 8.89 -1.31 9.27
N THR A 149 9.09 -1.48 10.57
CA THR A 149 8.06 -1.22 11.58
C THR A 149 7.65 0.26 11.58
N GLN A 150 8.61 1.18 11.60
CA GLN A 150 8.33 2.61 11.58
C GLN A 150 7.64 3.06 10.30
N SER A 151 8.02 2.52 9.14
CA SER A 151 7.37 2.83 7.87
C SER A 151 5.93 2.34 7.82
N SER A 152 5.69 1.11 8.27
CA SER A 152 4.34 0.56 8.42
C SER A 152 3.47 1.43 9.33
N GLN A 153 3.98 1.79 10.51
CA GLN A 153 3.27 2.65 11.46
C GLN A 153 3.01 4.04 10.89
N ALA A 154 3.99 4.66 10.21
CA ALA A 154 3.80 5.99 9.62
C ALA A 154 2.68 5.99 8.57
N VAL A 155 2.66 5.00 7.68
CA VAL A 155 1.64 4.87 6.63
C VAL A 155 0.25 4.64 7.23
N ALA A 156 0.12 3.67 8.13
CA ALA A 156 -1.17 3.33 8.74
C ALA A 156 -1.71 4.45 9.62
N LEU A 157 -0.86 5.10 10.43
CA LEU A 157 -1.26 6.23 11.27
C LEU A 157 -1.63 7.46 10.44
N ALA A 158 -0.90 7.76 9.35
CA ALA A 158 -1.28 8.83 8.43
C ALA A 158 -2.64 8.57 7.78
N ALA A 159 -2.92 7.33 7.37
CA ALA A 159 -4.22 6.94 6.84
C ALA A 159 -5.33 7.05 7.91
N TYR A 160 -5.06 6.60 9.13
CA TYR A 160 -6.01 6.70 10.26
C TYR A 160 -6.35 8.15 10.62
N PHE A 161 -5.37 9.05 10.62
CA PHE A 161 -5.57 10.46 10.91
C PHE A 161 -6.58 11.12 9.96
N GLY A 162 -6.56 10.73 8.68
CA GLY A 162 -7.59 11.13 7.71
C GLY A 162 -8.91 10.41 7.89
N LEU A 163 -8.88 9.09 8.10
CA LEU A 163 -10.07 8.25 8.24
C LEU A 163 -10.92 8.64 9.46
N SER A 164 -10.27 8.98 10.57
CA SER A 164 -10.90 9.47 11.81
C SER A 164 -11.37 10.92 11.73
N GLN A 165 -11.03 11.64 10.65
CA GLN A 165 -11.34 13.07 10.45
C GLN A 165 -10.85 13.96 11.59
N THR A 166 -9.74 13.59 12.23
CA THR A 166 -9.15 14.35 13.36
C THR A 166 -8.12 15.37 12.93
N GLY A 167 -7.71 15.36 11.64
CA GLY A 167 -6.76 16.35 11.11
C GLY A 167 -6.71 16.39 9.59
N THR A 168 -5.88 17.28 9.09
CA THR A 168 -5.64 17.56 7.67
C THR A 168 -4.34 16.92 7.17
N VAL A 169 -4.20 16.79 5.86
CA VAL A 169 -2.96 16.29 5.23
C VAL A 169 -1.75 17.14 5.64
N ALA A 170 -1.89 18.47 5.74
CA ALA A 170 -0.80 19.36 6.11
C ALA A 170 -0.29 19.11 7.55
N GLU A 171 -1.10 18.52 8.42
CA GLU A 171 -0.74 18.22 9.81
C GLU A 171 -0.07 16.84 9.98
N ILE A 172 -0.02 15.99 8.94
CA ILE A 172 0.62 14.67 8.99
C ILE A 172 2.04 14.71 9.59
N PRO A 173 2.95 15.62 9.19
CA PRO A 173 4.30 15.62 9.75
C PRO A 173 4.33 15.85 11.27
N SER A 174 3.50 16.76 11.76
CA SER A 174 3.40 17.04 13.21
C SER A 174 2.72 15.90 13.96
N PHE A 175 1.70 15.28 13.36
CA PHE A 175 1.01 14.11 13.91
C PHE A 175 1.96 12.92 14.01
N LEU A 176 2.67 12.54 12.96
CA LEU A 176 3.66 11.46 13.00
C LEU A 176 4.80 11.74 13.99
N LYS A 177 5.22 13.01 14.11
CA LYS A 177 6.21 13.41 15.10
C LYS A 177 5.72 13.18 16.53
N SER A 178 4.49 13.52 16.85
CA SER A 178 3.93 13.31 18.19
C SER A 178 3.83 11.83 18.55
N HIS A 179 3.77 10.94 17.52
CA HIS A 179 3.74 9.49 17.68
C HIS A 179 5.13 8.82 17.57
N GLY A 180 6.22 9.59 17.48
CA GLY A 180 7.59 9.07 17.44
C GLY A 180 7.97 8.37 16.12
N VAL A 181 7.24 8.60 15.05
CA VAL A 181 7.50 8.04 13.70
C VAL A 181 7.80 9.16 12.71
N ASN A 182 8.83 9.95 12.96
CA ASN A 182 9.09 11.23 12.27
C ASN A 182 10.45 11.32 11.57
N ILE A 183 10.97 10.21 11.10
CA ILE A 183 12.30 10.17 10.44
C ILE A 183 12.26 10.56 8.96
N TRP A 184 11.09 10.82 8.38
CA TRP A 184 10.86 10.95 6.95
C TRP A 184 11.33 12.31 6.40
N ASN A 185 11.79 12.27 5.14
CA ASN A 185 12.03 13.49 4.36
C ASN A 185 10.73 13.89 3.65
N TYR A 186 10.19 15.05 3.99
CA TYR A 186 8.96 15.59 3.39
C TYR A 186 9.23 16.52 2.19
N GLU A 187 10.49 16.61 1.77
CA GLU A 187 10.95 17.36 0.60
C GLU A 187 11.78 16.44 -0.32
N TRP A 188 11.31 15.20 -0.49
CA TRP A 188 12.00 14.19 -1.30
C TRP A 188 12.13 14.63 -2.75
N GLN A 189 13.29 14.39 -3.35
CA GLN A 189 13.60 14.68 -4.75
C GLN A 189 14.35 13.52 -5.37
N GLY A 190 14.07 13.26 -6.64
CA GLY A 190 14.69 12.17 -7.41
C GLY A 190 13.99 10.82 -7.26
N GLU A 191 14.56 9.82 -7.90
CA GLU A 191 13.98 8.48 -7.97
C GLU A 191 13.79 7.85 -6.58
N SER A 192 12.66 7.18 -6.40
CA SER A 192 12.42 6.33 -5.25
C SER A 192 13.06 4.97 -5.45
N THR A 193 13.61 4.40 -4.38
CA THR A 193 14.12 3.03 -4.39
C THR A 193 13.16 2.08 -3.65
N VAL A 194 13.43 0.79 -3.74
CA VAL A 194 12.71 -0.25 -2.98
C VAL A 194 12.92 -0.18 -1.46
N GLN A 195 13.65 0.81 -0.93
CA GLN A 195 13.88 0.96 0.50
C GLN A 195 12.68 1.63 1.19
N ALA A 196 12.34 1.16 2.38
CA ALA A 196 11.20 1.69 3.14
C ALA A 196 11.31 3.20 3.42
N TYR A 197 12.51 3.70 3.72
CA TYR A 197 12.74 5.13 3.96
C TYR A 197 12.45 5.97 2.71
N ASP A 198 12.96 5.53 1.56
CA ASP A 198 12.82 6.25 0.28
C ASP A 198 11.35 6.28 -0.16
N ALA A 199 10.71 5.11 -0.22
CA ALA A 199 9.32 4.99 -0.65
C ALA A 199 8.35 5.80 0.26
N CYS A 200 8.52 5.74 1.58
CA CYS A 200 7.68 6.51 2.50
C CYS A 200 7.95 8.01 2.40
N SER A 201 9.21 8.44 2.29
CA SER A 201 9.56 9.86 2.14
C SER A 201 9.01 10.42 0.83
N ALA A 202 9.16 9.69 -0.28
CA ALA A 202 8.61 10.04 -1.58
C ALA A 202 7.08 10.15 -1.54
N ALA A 203 6.40 9.12 -1.03
CA ALA A 203 4.95 9.09 -0.93
C ALA A 203 4.38 10.24 -0.07
N LEU A 204 4.98 10.48 1.11
CA LEU A 204 4.56 11.57 2.00
C LEU A 204 4.82 12.96 1.39
N THR A 205 5.91 13.13 0.63
CA THR A 205 6.18 14.38 -0.08
C THR A 205 5.11 14.66 -1.14
N CYS A 206 4.81 13.70 -2.02
CA CYS A 206 3.76 13.85 -3.04
C CYS A 206 2.39 14.12 -2.39
N LEU A 207 2.07 13.38 -1.32
CA LEU A 207 0.84 13.55 -0.55
C LEU A 207 0.66 14.97 -0.02
N LEU A 208 1.72 15.59 0.51
CA LEU A 208 1.65 16.96 1.04
C LEU A 208 1.46 18.00 -0.05
N ASN A 209 1.92 17.75 -1.27
CA ASN A 209 1.91 18.70 -2.39
C ASN A 209 0.62 18.66 -3.21
N CYS A 210 -0.14 17.57 -3.18
CA CYS A 210 -1.35 17.38 -3.99
C CYS A 210 -2.64 17.49 -3.17
N ARG A 211 -3.78 17.68 -3.87
CA ARG A 211 -5.14 17.62 -3.31
C ARG A 211 -6.13 16.90 -4.22
N GLN A 212 -5.65 16.35 -5.33
CA GLN A 212 -6.42 15.54 -6.29
C GLN A 212 -5.72 14.19 -6.44
N LEU A 213 -6.46 13.08 -6.48
CA LEU A 213 -5.87 11.77 -6.65
C LEU A 213 -5.18 11.60 -8.01
N SER A 214 -5.74 12.23 -9.06
CA SER A 214 -5.13 12.24 -10.40
C SER A 214 -3.74 12.89 -10.36
N SER A 215 -3.64 14.11 -9.81
CA SER A 215 -2.37 14.82 -9.68
C SER A 215 -1.38 14.07 -8.80
N LEU A 216 -1.85 13.43 -7.72
CA LEU A 216 -1.01 12.65 -6.81
C LEU A 216 -0.36 11.45 -7.50
N ILE A 217 -1.12 10.70 -8.32
CA ILE A 217 -0.59 9.58 -9.09
C ILE A 217 0.49 10.07 -10.08
N ILE A 218 0.21 11.17 -10.80
CA ILE A 218 1.16 11.75 -11.75
C ILE A 218 2.45 12.16 -11.03
N GLU A 219 2.37 12.85 -9.89
CA GLU A 219 3.53 13.27 -9.10
C GLU A 219 4.35 12.08 -8.58
N CYS A 220 3.69 11.02 -8.07
CA CYS A 220 4.38 9.81 -7.63
C CYS A 220 5.17 9.15 -8.76
N VAL A 221 4.56 9.01 -9.94
CA VAL A 221 5.19 8.42 -11.12
C VAL A 221 6.30 9.31 -11.68
N ALA A 222 6.14 10.64 -11.61
CA ALA A 222 7.14 11.60 -12.11
C ALA A 222 8.48 11.52 -11.37
N LEU A 223 8.49 11.02 -10.13
CA LEU A 223 9.73 10.79 -9.38
C LEU A 223 10.61 9.71 -10.02
N GLY A 224 10.02 8.73 -10.69
CA GLY A 224 10.72 7.55 -11.20
C GLY A 224 11.10 6.54 -10.11
N GLY A 225 11.76 5.46 -10.52
CA GLY A 225 12.16 4.37 -9.63
C GLY A 225 10.98 3.44 -9.30
N ASP A 226 10.72 3.18 -8.04
CA ASP A 226 9.69 2.28 -7.49
C ASP A 226 8.32 3.00 -7.45
N THR A 227 7.78 3.27 -8.62
CA THR A 227 6.64 4.17 -8.84
C THR A 227 5.29 3.59 -8.41
N ASP A 228 5.10 2.27 -8.49
CA ASP A 228 3.91 1.57 -8.06
C ASP A 228 3.75 1.61 -6.54
N THR A 229 4.80 1.26 -5.81
CA THR A 229 4.79 1.33 -4.34
C THR A 229 4.57 2.77 -3.83
N VAL A 230 5.26 3.75 -4.41
CA VAL A 230 5.08 5.16 -3.99
C VAL A 230 3.65 5.62 -4.23
N ALA A 231 3.07 5.31 -5.40
CA ALA A 231 1.70 5.67 -5.73
C ALA A 231 0.67 4.92 -4.85
N ALA A 232 0.87 3.61 -4.60
CA ALA A 232 0.00 2.81 -3.76
C ALA A 232 -0.06 3.34 -2.32
N ILE A 233 1.09 3.65 -1.72
CA ILE A 233 1.17 4.25 -0.37
C ILE A 233 0.49 5.62 -0.34
N ALA A 234 0.88 6.53 -1.24
CA ALA A 234 0.38 7.89 -1.23
C ALA A 234 -1.15 7.96 -1.43
N VAL A 235 -1.65 7.22 -2.43
CA VAL A 235 -3.09 7.15 -2.74
C VAL A 235 -3.88 6.41 -1.65
N GLY A 236 -3.29 5.37 -1.06
CA GLY A 236 -3.89 4.67 0.08
C GLY A 236 -4.15 5.60 1.26
N ILE A 237 -3.19 6.47 1.59
CA ILE A 237 -3.36 7.51 2.61
C ILE A 237 -4.37 8.57 2.16
N ALA A 238 -4.19 9.15 0.95
CA ALA A 238 -5.04 10.21 0.42
C ALA A 238 -6.52 9.83 0.33
N ALA A 239 -6.81 8.54 0.05
CA ALA A 239 -8.15 8.03 -0.02
C ALA A 239 -8.95 8.17 1.29
N CYS A 240 -8.26 8.32 2.42
CA CYS A 240 -8.85 8.54 3.75
C CYS A 240 -9.23 9.98 4.05
N TYR A 241 -8.73 10.94 3.27
CA TYR A 241 -8.96 12.37 3.52
C TYR A 241 -10.10 12.92 2.66
N THR A 242 -11.02 13.63 3.29
CA THR A 242 -12.14 14.29 2.60
C THR A 242 -11.71 15.49 1.77
N GLU A 243 -10.56 16.08 2.08
CA GLU A 243 -9.97 17.20 1.33
C GLU A 243 -9.34 16.79 -0.01
N TYR A 244 -9.18 15.49 -0.24
CA TYR A 244 -8.73 14.97 -1.53
C TYR A 244 -9.89 14.76 -2.49
N GLU A 245 -9.83 15.37 -3.67
CA GLU A 245 -10.74 15.11 -4.76
C GLU A 245 -10.50 13.71 -5.34
N LYS A 246 -11.56 12.91 -5.47
CA LYS A 246 -11.51 11.51 -5.94
C LYS A 246 -11.71 11.46 -7.46
N ASP A 247 -10.84 12.13 -8.20
CA ASP A 247 -10.93 12.44 -9.63
C ASP A 247 -10.13 11.51 -10.55
N ILE A 248 -9.82 10.29 -10.09
CA ILE A 248 -9.17 9.27 -10.95
C ILE A 248 -10.04 9.04 -12.20
N PRO A 249 -9.49 9.12 -13.42
CA PRO A 249 -10.26 8.93 -14.64
C PRO A 249 -10.98 7.59 -14.68
N GLU A 250 -12.28 7.59 -14.95
CA GLU A 250 -13.13 6.39 -14.98
C GLU A 250 -12.61 5.32 -15.95
N LYS A 251 -12.01 5.74 -17.06
CA LYS A 251 -11.38 4.82 -18.03
C LYS A 251 -10.27 3.94 -17.43
N LEU A 252 -9.57 4.39 -16.39
CA LEU A 252 -8.58 3.55 -15.70
C LEU A 252 -9.27 2.49 -14.82
N LEU A 253 -10.42 2.82 -14.22
CA LEU A 253 -11.25 1.81 -13.55
C LEU A 253 -11.70 0.72 -14.53
N ASP A 254 -12.27 1.15 -15.68
CA ASP A 254 -12.85 0.25 -16.67
C ASP A 254 -11.81 -0.63 -17.36
N SER A 255 -10.57 -0.17 -17.42
CA SER A 255 -9.45 -0.88 -18.07
C SER A 255 -8.50 -1.59 -17.12
N LEU A 256 -8.82 -1.64 -15.83
CA LEU A 256 -8.09 -2.50 -14.89
C LEU A 256 -8.29 -3.96 -15.32
N ASP A 257 -7.19 -4.61 -15.74
CA ASP A 257 -7.23 -5.98 -16.29
C ASP A 257 -7.31 -7.03 -15.17
N GLU A 258 -8.50 -7.09 -14.57
CA GLU A 258 -8.78 -7.97 -13.46
C GLU A 258 -10.26 -8.36 -13.42
N VAL A 259 -10.55 -9.63 -13.52
CA VAL A 259 -11.94 -10.14 -13.57
C VAL A 259 -12.42 -10.61 -12.18
N THR A 260 -11.63 -11.43 -11.50
CA THR A 260 -12.07 -12.09 -10.25
C THR A 260 -11.87 -11.20 -9.03
N TYR A 261 -10.68 -10.61 -8.90
CA TYR A 261 -10.31 -9.76 -7.75
C TYR A 261 -10.22 -8.29 -8.15
N GLY A 262 -11.08 -7.89 -9.13
CA GLY A 262 -11.13 -6.54 -9.68
C GLY A 262 -11.99 -5.57 -8.85
N VAL A 263 -12.47 -4.53 -9.53
CA VAL A 263 -13.16 -3.38 -8.89
C VAL A 263 -14.29 -3.81 -7.97
N ALA A 264 -15.16 -4.73 -8.41
CA ALA A 264 -16.31 -5.17 -7.61
C ALA A 264 -15.88 -5.88 -6.32
N PHE A 265 -14.87 -6.74 -6.38
CA PHE A 265 -14.30 -7.41 -5.21
C PHE A 265 -13.65 -6.41 -4.25
N LEU A 266 -12.86 -5.48 -4.78
CA LEU A 266 -12.18 -4.45 -3.98
C LEU A 266 -13.17 -3.51 -3.28
N ASP A 267 -14.28 -3.16 -3.94
CA ASP A 267 -15.34 -2.34 -3.36
C ASP A 267 -16.09 -3.11 -2.26
N ASP A 268 -16.41 -4.39 -2.46
CA ASP A 268 -17.04 -5.23 -1.44
C ASP A 268 -16.15 -5.38 -0.20
N LEU A 269 -14.88 -5.72 -0.39
CA LEU A 269 -13.93 -5.84 0.71
C LEU A 269 -13.74 -4.50 1.45
N ASN A 270 -13.71 -3.38 0.73
CA ASN A 270 -13.64 -2.05 1.34
C ASN A 270 -14.89 -1.74 2.19
N ASN A 271 -16.09 -2.18 1.77
CA ASN A 271 -17.32 -2.04 2.55
C ASN A 271 -17.27 -2.89 3.83
N GLN A 272 -16.70 -4.09 3.77
CA GLN A 272 -16.47 -4.93 4.94
C GLN A 272 -15.54 -4.25 5.95
N LEU A 273 -14.46 -3.61 5.49
CA LEU A 273 -13.56 -2.81 6.35
C LEU A 273 -14.30 -1.67 7.05
N HIS A 274 -15.16 -0.93 6.36
CA HIS A 274 -15.97 0.13 6.99
C HIS A 274 -16.93 -0.41 8.03
N THR A 275 -17.50 -1.60 7.81
CA THR A 275 -18.37 -2.26 8.79
C THR A 275 -17.58 -2.66 10.04
N SER A 276 -16.38 -3.21 9.87
CA SER A 276 -15.50 -3.58 10.99
C SER A 276 -15.10 -2.34 11.82
N LEU A 277 -14.75 -1.23 11.16
CA LEU A 277 -14.41 0.03 11.83
C LEU A 277 -15.54 0.54 12.71
N THR A 278 -16.77 0.56 12.17
CA THR A 278 -17.96 1.03 12.90
C THR A 278 -18.30 0.14 14.11
N SER A 279 -18.08 -1.16 13.97
CA SER A 279 -18.31 -2.13 15.05
C SER A 279 -17.31 -1.96 16.20
N ASN A 280 -16.04 -1.67 15.88
CA ASN A 280 -15.00 -1.42 16.87
C ASN A 280 -15.24 -0.14 17.66
N GLN A 281 -15.65 0.94 16.97
CA GLN A 281 -15.97 2.24 17.60
C GLN A 281 -17.22 2.21 18.49
N ALA A 282 -18.10 1.23 18.34
CA ALA A 282 -19.30 1.07 19.17
C ALA A 282 -19.05 0.29 20.48
N GLN A 283 -17.85 -0.28 20.65
CA GLN A 283 -17.45 -1.06 21.84
C GLN A 283 -16.55 -0.26 22.81
N ASP A 284 -16.04 0.89 22.40
CA ASP A 284 -15.30 1.86 23.22
C ASP A 284 -16.25 2.95 23.78
#